data_794ac8229817b9d2742c9030000ecafc
#
_entry.id   794ac8229817b9d2742c9030000ecafc
#
_cell.length_a   1.000
_cell.length_b   1.000
_cell.length_c   1.000
_cell.angle_alpha   90.00
_cell.angle_beta   90.00
_cell.angle_gamma   90.00
#
_symmetry.space_group_name_H-M   'P 1'
#
loop_
_entity.id
_entity.type
_entity.pdbx_description
1 polymer ?
#
loop_
_entity_poly.entity_id
_entity_poly.type
_entity_poly.pdbx_seq_one_letter_code
_entity_poly.pdbx_strand_id
1 'polypeptide(L)'
;YPAGHPGYYPDTAEDAEEGSKGTQGNLVERAKKLGYTYVRTADELKRAKGRKLLGLFANEEMFQKRSEGEGKYNPVVSLPDMTKKAIDVLSKNKKGFFLVVEEEAIDEMSHDNNGSLMIKAGQQFDQAVAVAKRYAKHHPDTLVLVLADHESGGLTIETPGDADESEDSNTLSDENGPFAVAHSKQTFTLNWTTPGHTAA
;
A
#
# COMPACT_ATOMS: atom_id res chain seq x y z
N TYR A 1 -6.19 -14.60 8.50
CA TYR A 1 -7.62 -14.64 8.12
C TYR A 1 -8.22 -16.02 8.39
N PRO A 2 -9.52 -16.14 8.70
CA PRO A 2 -10.14 -17.44 8.74
C PRO A 2 -10.18 -18.05 7.33
N ALA A 3 -9.95 -19.36 7.23
CA ALA A 3 -10.08 -20.10 5.99
C ALA A 3 -11.43 -19.80 5.30
N GLY A 4 -11.42 -19.55 4.01
CA GLY A 4 -12.59 -19.13 3.23
C GLY A 4 -12.85 -17.62 3.19
N HIS A 5 -11.99 -16.78 3.76
CA HIS A 5 -12.03 -15.33 3.53
C HIS A 5 -11.64 -15.04 2.07
N PRO A 6 -12.35 -14.12 1.35
CA PRO A 6 -12.04 -13.85 -0.06
C PRO A 6 -10.65 -13.25 -0.30
N GLY A 7 -10.00 -12.71 0.73
CA GLY A 7 -8.60 -12.24 0.69
C GLY A 7 -7.59 -13.25 1.24
N TYR A 8 -8.00 -14.48 1.50
CA TYR A 8 -7.08 -15.54 1.94
C TYR A 8 -6.56 -16.30 0.71
N TYR A 9 -5.26 -16.22 0.51
CA TYR A 9 -4.54 -16.93 -0.56
C TYR A 9 -3.43 -17.79 0.06
N PRO A 10 -3.63 -19.07 0.29
CA PRO A 10 -2.65 -19.95 0.96
C PRO A 10 -1.63 -20.51 -0.05
N ASP A 11 -1.06 -19.67 -0.90
CA ASP A 11 -0.29 -20.13 -2.05
C ASP A 11 1.22 -20.14 -1.85
N THR A 12 1.72 -19.54 -0.76
CA THR A 12 3.16 -19.48 -0.48
C THR A 12 3.54 -20.25 0.80
N ALA A 13 4.79 -20.65 0.93
CA ALA A 13 5.31 -21.24 2.16
C ALA A 13 5.24 -20.25 3.34
N GLU A 14 5.36 -18.97 3.05
CA GLU A 14 5.27 -17.86 3.97
C GLU A 14 3.85 -17.73 4.55
N ASP A 15 2.81 -17.73 3.71
CA ASP A 15 1.41 -17.77 4.12
C ASP A 15 1.08 -18.99 5.01
N ALA A 16 1.75 -20.11 4.81
CA ALA A 16 1.57 -21.31 5.63
C ALA A 16 2.16 -21.13 7.04
N GLU A 17 3.24 -20.35 7.18
CA GLU A 17 3.83 -20.02 8.48
C GLU A 17 3.00 -18.97 9.23
N GLU A 18 2.29 -18.11 8.53
CA GLU A 18 1.45 -17.04 9.07
C GLU A 18 0.05 -17.49 9.48
N GLY A 19 -0.26 -18.73 9.32
CA GLY A 19 -1.50 -19.31 9.80
C GLY A 19 -1.78 -18.87 11.25
N SER A 20 -3.00 -18.41 11.53
CA SER A 20 -3.39 -17.85 12.82
C SER A 20 -2.95 -18.72 13.98
N LYS A 21 -1.93 -18.30 14.68
CA LYS A 21 -1.44 -18.89 15.94
C LYS A 21 -2.20 -18.35 17.16
N GLY A 22 -3.25 -17.54 16.92
CA GLY A 22 -4.00 -16.84 17.95
C GLY A 22 -4.80 -17.79 18.86
N THR A 23 -4.64 -17.60 20.17
CA THR A 23 -5.38 -18.33 21.22
C THR A 23 -6.60 -17.56 21.75
N GLN A 24 -6.87 -16.38 21.21
CA GLN A 24 -7.92 -15.45 21.70
C GLN A 24 -9.29 -15.66 21.00
N GLY A 25 -9.43 -16.70 20.22
CA GLY A 25 -10.63 -16.99 19.44
C GLY A 25 -10.79 -16.07 18.23
N ASN A 26 -11.96 -16.07 17.61
CA ASN A 26 -12.24 -15.28 16.42
C ASN A 26 -12.43 -13.80 16.74
N LEU A 27 -11.40 -12.98 16.49
CA LEU A 27 -11.40 -11.55 16.76
C LEU A 27 -12.37 -10.78 15.86
N VAL A 28 -12.65 -11.25 14.64
CA VAL A 28 -13.64 -10.63 13.74
C VAL A 28 -15.04 -10.73 14.35
N GLU A 29 -15.41 -11.91 14.87
CA GLU A 29 -16.70 -12.09 15.55
C GLU A 29 -16.78 -11.25 16.83
N ARG A 30 -15.66 -11.10 17.53
CA ARG A 30 -15.60 -10.20 18.69
C ARG A 30 -15.81 -8.73 18.28
N ALA A 31 -15.18 -8.27 17.20
CA ALA A 31 -15.39 -6.92 16.66
C ALA A 31 -16.85 -6.68 16.26
N LYS A 32 -17.49 -7.64 15.58
CA LYS A 32 -18.92 -7.55 15.25
C LYS A 32 -19.79 -7.39 16.50
N LYS A 33 -19.52 -8.18 17.55
CA LYS A 33 -20.23 -8.07 18.85
C LYS A 33 -20.03 -6.70 19.52
N LEU A 34 -18.91 -6.03 19.25
CA LEU A 34 -18.60 -4.67 19.72
C LEU A 34 -19.18 -3.57 18.80
N GLY A 35 -19.98 -3.95 17.80
CA GLY A 35 -20.69 -3.05 16.91
C GLY A 35 -19.89 -2.58 15.70
N TYR A 36 -18.81 -3.26 15.35
CA TYR A 36 -18.09 -3.00 14.10
C TYR A 36 -18.85 -3.60 12.90
N THR A 37 -18.97 -2.82 11.84
CA THR A 37 -19.34 -3.33 10.52
C THR A 37 -18.10 -3.94 9.90
N TYR A 38 -18.11 -5.24 9.66
CA TYR A 38 -17.03 -5.97 9.01
C TYR A 38 -17.24 -5.99 7.50
N VAL A 39 -16.23 -5.63 6.74
CA VAL A 39 -16.24 -5.60 5.26
C VAL A 39 -14.98 -6.25 4.69
N ARG A 40 -15.12 -6.93 3.54
CA ARG A 40 -14.10 -7.76 2.91
C ARG A 40 -13.84 -7.43 1.45
N THR A 41 -14.70 -6.61 0.86
CA THR A 41 -14.64 -6.26 -0.57
C THR A 41 -14.84 -4.77 -0.77
N ALA A 42 -14.43 -4.27 -1.94
CA ALA A 42 -14.63 -2.88 -2.34
C ALA A 42 -16.13 -2.49 -2.30
N ASP A 43 -17.00 -3.37 -2.76
CA ASP A 43 -18.44 -3.17 -2.74
C ASP A 43 -19.03 -3.11 -1.33
N GLU A 44 -18.57 -3.98 -0.44
CA GLU A 44 -18.96 -3.94 0.97
C GLU A 44 -18.48 -2.66 1.63
N LEU A 45 -17.21 -2.26 1.38
CA LEU A 45 -16.65 -1.00 1.88
C LEU A 45 -17.48 0.20 1.41
N LYS A 46 -17.79 0.28 0.12
CA LYS A 46 -18.59 1.36 -0.47
C LYS A 46 -19.96 1.49 0.21
N ARG A 47 -20.65 0.36 0.41
CA ARG A 47 -21.99 0.30 1.01
C ARG A 47 -22.01 0.42 2.52
N ALA A 48 -20.89 0.20 3.19
CA ALA A 48 -20.81 0.22 4.65
C ALA A 48 -21.31 1.54 5.23
N LYS A 49 -22.13 1.44 6.25
CA LYS A 49 -22.67 2.56 7.05
C LYS A 49 -22.33 2.30 8.52
N GLY A 50 -22.18 3.34 9.28
CA GLY A 50 -21.90 3.22 10.71
C GLY A 50 -20.70 4.08 11.13
N ARG A 51 -20.36 3.98 12.43
CA ARG A 51 -19.27 4.74 13.04
C ARG A 51 -18.06 3.87 13.39
N LYS A 52 -18.22 2.56 13.36
CA LYS A 52 -17.19 1.56 13.60
C LYS A 52 -17.11 0.66 12.38
N LEU A 53 -15.96 0.64 11.74
CA LEU A 53 -15.72 -0.13 10.52
C LEU A 53 -14.45 -0.94 10.69
N LEU A 54 -14.50 -2.20 10.34
CA LEU A 54 -13.35 -3.09 10.22
C LEU A 54 -13.31 -3.61 8.79
N GLY A 55 -12.33 -3.18 8.02
CA GLY A 55 -12.06 -3.67 6.68
C GLY A 55 -10.82 -4.56 6.70
N LEU A 56 -10.94 -5.79 6.21
CA LEU A 56 -9.83 -6.71 6.01
C LEU A 56 -9.99 -7.28 4.59
N PHE A 57 -9.09 -6.90 3.68
CA PHE A 57 -9.27 -7.09 2.24
C PHE A 57 -8.27 -8.06 1.62
N ALA A 58 -7.15 -8.31 2.27
CA ALA A 58 -6.13 -9.25 1.87
C ALA A 58 -5.61 -10.03 3.08
N ASN A 59 -4.84 -11.08 2.83
CA ASN A 59 -4.26 -11.90 3.89
C ASN A 59 -3.09 -11.16 4.55
N GLU A 60 -2.26 -10.57 3.75
CA GLU A 60 -1.06 -9.84 4.09
C GLU A 60 -1.03 -8.54 3.27
N GLU A 61 -0.20 -8.46 2.26
CA GLU A 61 -0.15 -7.27 1.42
C GLU A 61 -1.43 -7.11 0.60
N MET A 62 -1.90 -5.89 0.55
CA MET A 62 -3.14 -5.58 -0.14
C MET A 62 -2.94 -5.10 -1.58
N PHE A 63 -1.73 -4.89 -2.01
CA PHE A 63 -1.42 -4.36 -3.34
C PHE A 63 -1.61 -5.39 -4.46
N GLN A 64 -1.70 -6.68 -4.14
CA GLN A 64 -1.95 -7.76 -5.09
C GLN A 64 -3.21 -8.55 -4.71
N LYS A 65 -3.91 -9.07 -5.72
CA LYS A 65 -5.05 -9.98 -5.50
C LYS A 65 -4.64 -11.44 -5.29
N ARG A 66 -3.39 -11.75 -5.54
CA ARG A 66 -2.78 -13.08 -5.46
C ARG A 66 -1.40 -12.97 -4.84
N SER A 67 -0.81 -14.14 -4.59
CA SER A 67 0.53 -14.26 -4.06
C SER A 67 1.51 -13.29 -4.71
N GLU A 68 2.49 -12.87 -3.97
CA GLU A 68 3.61 -12.06 -4.40
C GLU A 68 4.23 -12.54 -5.73
N GLY A 69 4.80 -11.62 -6.48
CA GLY A 69 5.53 -11.94 -7.70
C GLY A 69 4.71 -12.03 -8.98
N GLU A 70 3.39 -11.83 -8.96
CA GLU A 70 2.60 -11.78 -10.20
C GLU A 70 2.77 -10.49 -11.02
N GLY A 71 3.67 -9.59 -10.63
CA GLY A 71 4.05 -8.40 -11.38
C GLY A 71 2.95 -7.35 -11.58
N LYS A 72 1.85 -7.41 -10.80
CA LYS A 72 0.69 -6.53 -11.00
C LYS A 72 0.27 -5.84 -9.71
N TYR A 73 0.36 -4.53 -9.69
CA TYR A 73 -0.32 -3.75 -8.67
C TYR A 73 -1.84 -3.78 -8.93
N ASN A 74 -2.56 -4.55 -8.16
CA ASN A 74 -4.00 -4.77 -8.32
C ASN A 74 -4.70 -5.00 -6.98
N PRO A 75 -4.75 -3.99 -6.10
CA PRO A 75 -5.35 -4.13 -4.78
C PRO A 75 -6.85 -4.47 -4.84
N VAL A 76 -7.32 -5.21 -3.87
CA VAL A 76 -8.75 -5.54 -3.71
C VAL A 76 -9.58 -4.27 -3.49
N VAL A 77 -9.02 -3.32 -2.73
CA VAL A 77 -9.57 -1.99 -2.50
C VAL A 77 -8.44 -0.99 -2.64
N SER A 78 -8.65 0.06 -3.42
CA SER A 78 -7.64 1.10 -3.60
C SER A 78 -7.41 1.91 -2.32
N LEU A 79 -6.17 2.33 -2.08
CA LEU A 79 -5.84 3.18 -0.93
C LEU A 79 -6.65 4.50 -0.92
N PRO A 80 -6.88 5.20 -2.05
CA PRO A 80 -7.77 6.37 -2.08
C PRO A 80 -9.19 6.07 -1.63
N ASP A 81 -9.75 4.91 -1.99
CA ASP A 81 -11.11 4.53 -1.57
C ASP A 81 -11.18 4.23 -0.08
N MET A 82 -10.17 3.54 0.46
CA MET A 82 -10.06 3.33 1.91
C MET A 82 -9.90 4.64 2.66
N THR A 83 -9.00 5.52 2.20
CA THR A 83 -8.78 6.85 2.77
C THR A 83 -10.06 7.66 2.78
N LYS A 84 -10.75 7.71 1.65
CA LYS A 84 -12.04 8.39 1.55
C LYS A 84 -13.06 7.83 2.54
N LYS A 85 -13.20 6.51 2.60
CA LYS A 85 -14.14 5.87 3.53
C LYS A 85 -13.77 6.13 4.98
N ALA A 86 -12.49 6.08 5.34
CA ALA A 86 -12.03 6.37 6.68
C ALA A 86 -12.39 7.80 7.10
N ILE A 87 -12.13 8.79 6.23
CA ILE A 87 -12.52 10.19 6.46
C ILE A 87 -14.04 10.31 6.59
N ASP A 88 -14.83 9.70 5.70
CA ASP A 88 -16.31 9.72 5.73
C ASP A 88 -16.89 9.17 7.05
N VAL A 89 -16.22 8.19 7.64
CA VAL A 89 -16.63 7.59 8.92
C VAL A 89 -16.20 8.45 10.11
N LEU A 90 -14.91 8.84 10.13
CA LEU A 90 -14.28 9.49 11.27
C LEU A 90 -14.70 10.96 11.42
N SER A 91 -14.93 11.66 10.33
CA SER A 91 -15.37 13.07 10.34
C SER A 91 -16.75 13.31 10.99
N LYS A 92 -17.52 12.24 11.23
CA LYS A 92 -18.76 12.32 12.00
C LYS A 92 -18.56 12.58 13.49
N ASN A 93 -17.32 12.42 13.97
CA ASN A 93 -16.95 12.75 15.33
C ASN A 93 -16.63 14.25 15.45
N LYS A 94 -17.52 15.01 16.07
CA LYS A 94 -17.35 16.46 16.26
C LYS A 94 -16.19 16.86 17.17
N LYS A 95 -15.58 15.90 17.88
CA LYS A 95 -14.38 16.13 18.69
C LYS A 95 -13.09 16.00 17.89
N GLY A 96 -13.20 15.71 16.58
CA GLY A 96 -12.08 15.47 15.71
C GLY A 96 -11.71 13.99 15.61
N PHE A 97 -10.67 13.71 14.83
CA PHE A 97 -10.14 12.37 14.62
C PHE A 97 -8.64 12.43 14.33
N PHE A 98 -7.99 11.31 14.51
CA PHE A 98 -6.65 11.02 14.03
C PHE A 98 -6.74 9.86 13.05
N LEU A 99 -6.08 9.98 11.91
CA LEU A 99 -6.06 8.96 10.85
C LEU A 99 -4.63 8.78 10.37
N VAL A 100 -4.16 7.54 10.34
CA VAL A 100 -2.95 7.13 9.66
C VAL A 100 -3.36 6.41 8.37
N VAL A 101 -2.69 6.72 7.29
CA VAL A 101 -2.86 6.07 5.98
C VAL A 101 -1.47 5.66 5.51
N GLU A 102 -1.31 4.40 5.20
CA GLU A 102 -0.06 3.79 4.79
C GLU A 102 -0.19 3.16 3.40
N GLU A 103 0.85 3.25 2.61
CA GLU A 103 1.02 2.47 1.38
C GLU A 103 2.27 1.62 1.51
N GLU A 104 2.11 0.49 2.12
CA GLU A 104 3.15 -0.49 2.44
C GLU A 104 3.90 -0.98 1.19
N ALA A 105 3.19 -1.11 0.07
CA ALA A 105 3.78 -1.63 -1.16
C ALA A 105 4.93 -0.77 -1.73
N ILE A 106 5.13 0.46 -1.27
CA ILE A 106 6.32 1.25 -1.62
C ILE A 106 7.57 0.59 -1.02
N ASP A 107 7.48 0.15 0.22
CA ASP A 107 8.55 -0.53 0.93
C ASP A 107 8.76 -1.96 0.40
N GLU A 108 7.72 -2.76 0.40
CA GLU A 108 7.77 -4.16 -0.04
C GLU A 108 8.32 -4.31 -1.47
N MET A 109 7.86 -3.47 -2.39
CA MET A 109 8.37 -3.51 -3.77
C MET A 109 9.79 -2.96 -3.90
N SER A 110 10.26 -2.17 -2.94
CA SER A 110 11.66 -1.76 -2.85
C SER A 110 12.54 -2.87 -2.32
N HIS A 111 12.06 -3.70 -1.39
CA HIS A 111 12.74 -4.93 -0.96
C HIS A 111 12.91 -5.91 -2.14
N ASP A 112 11.90 -6.01 -2.99
CA ASP A 112 11.94 -6.82 -4.22
C ASP A 112 12.76 -6.17 -5.35
N ASN A 113 13.28 -4.96 -5.16
CA ASN A 113 13.92 -4.15 -6.19
C ASN A 113 13.04 -3.97 -7.45
N ASN A 114 11.72 -3.87 -7.26
CA ASN A 114 10.74 -3.76 -8.34
C ASN A 114 10.23 -2.32 -8.51
N GLY A 115 10.93 -1.53 -9.31
CA GLY A 115 10.63 -0.13 -9.55
C GLY A 115 9.27 0.11 -10.20
N SER A 116 8.84 -0.79 -11.07
CA SER A 116 7.54 -0.67 -11.76
C SER A 116 6.37 -0.75 -10.77
N LEU A 117 6.41 -1.67 -9.83
CA LEU A 117 5.37 -1.83 -8.82
C LEU A 117 5.47 -0.74 -7.75
N MET A 118 6.69 -0.41 -7.30
CA MET A 118 6.94 0.68 -6.35
C MET A 118 6.39 2.02 -6.86
N ILE A 119 6.62 2.36 -8.14
CA ILE A 119 6.05 3.57 -8.75
C ILE A 119 4.52 3.55 -8.76
N LYS A 120 3.91 2.40 -9.05
CA LYS A 120 2.44 2.27 -9.03
C LYS A 120 1.88 2.44 -7.62
N ALA A 121 2.54 1.91 -6.61
CA ALA A 121 2.21 2.12 -5.21
C ALA A 121 2.31 3.62 -4.85
N GLY A 122 3.42 4.28 -5.20
CA GLY A 122 3.59 5.71 -5.01
C GLY A 122 2.50 6.56 -5.68
N GLN A 123 2.06 6.17 -6.88
CA GLN A 123 0.93 6.84 -7.55
C GLN A 123 -0.40 6.65 -6.81
N GLN A 124 -0.64 5.50 -6.19
CA GLN A 124 -1.82 5.28 -5.35
C GLN A 124 -1.74 6.09 -4.06
N PHE A 125 -0.55 6.19 -3.46
CA PHE A 125 -0.32 7.05 -2.30
C PHE A 125 -0.59 8.52 -2.61
N ASP A 126 -0.07 9.05 -3.73
CA ASP A 126 -0.36 10.43 -4.17
C ASP A 126 -1.87 10.68 -4.33
N GLN A 127 -2.61 9.71 -4.89
CA GLN A 127 -4.07 9.82 -5.00
C GLN A 127 -4.76 9.83 -3.63
N ALA A 128 -4.27 9.05 -2.65
CA ALA A 128 -4.78 9.09 -1.28
C ALA A 128 -4.47 10.43 -0.59
N VAL A 129 -3.26 10.97 -0.78
CA VAL A 129 -2.89 12.33 -0.35
C VAL A 129 -3.83 13.36 -0.97
N ALA A 130 -4.16 13.24 -2.26
CA ALA A 130 -5.11 14.13 -2.91
C ALA A 130 -6.52 14.04 -2.30
N VAL A 131 -6.95 12.87 -1.82
CA VAL A 131 -8.21 12.72 -1.07
C VAL A 131 -8.14 13.51 0.24
N ALA A 132 -7.07 13.33 1.03
CA ALA A 132 -6.88 14.04 2.29
C ALA A 132 -6.81 15.57 2.10
N LYS A 133 -6.06 16.03 1.09
CA LYS A 133 -5.97 17.46 0.73
C LYS A 133 -7.32 18.06 0.34
N ARG A 134 -8.16 17.33 -0.42
CA ARG A 134 -9.51 17.81 -0.75
C ARG A 134 -10.38 17.95 0.49
N TYR A 135 -10.28 17.03 1.44
CA TYR A 135 -10.99 17.15 2.71
C TYR A 135 -10.50 18.38 3.49
N ALA A 136 -9.20 18.53 3.69
CA ALA A 136 -8.60 19.65 4.43
C ALA A 136 -8.94 21.02 3.80
N LYS A 137 -9.05 21.12 2.47
CA LYS A 137 -9.48 22.35 1.79
C LYS A 137 -10.83 22.89 2.29
N HIS A 138 -11.74 22.00 2.69
CA HIS A 138 -13.06 22.36 3.20
C HIS A 138 -13.18 22.29 4.74
N HIS A 139 -12.10 21.90 5.40
CA HIS A 139 -11.99 21.74 6.85
C HIS A 139 -10.64 22.33 7.30
N PRO A 140 -10.56 23.68 7.44
CA PRO A 140 -9.29 24.38 7.66
C PRO A 140 -8.62 24.08 9.00
N ASP A 141 -9.30 23.41 9.91
CA ASP A 141 -8.80 22.87 11.17
C ASP A 141 -8.14 21.49 11.06
N THR A 142 -7.95 21.00 9.81
CA THR A 142 -7.33 19.70 9.53
C THR A 142 -5.87 19.88 9.15
N LEU A 143 -4.96 19.25 9.90
CA LEU A 143 -3.56 19.10 9.52
C LEU A 143 -3.38 17.81 8.70
N VAL A 144 -2.70 17.91 7.57
CA VAL A 144 -2.26 16.76 6.76
C VAL A 144 -0.74 16.73 6.76
N LEU A 145 -0.18 15.62 7.18
CA LEU A 145 1.26 15.34 7.14
C LEU A 145 1.50 14.21 6.14
N VAL A 146 2.56 14.33 5.35
CA VAL A 146 3.05 13.29 4.44
C VAL A 146 4.49 13.01 4.83
N LEU A 147 4.78 11.78 5.21
CA LEU A 147 6.05 11.38 5.79
C LEU A 147 6.47 10.04 5.18
N ALA A 148 7.77 9.76 5.24
CA ALA A 148 8.29 8.40 5.22
C ALA A 148 8.66 8.03 6.67
N ASP A 149 8.62 6.77 7.00
CA ASP A 149 9.06 6.19 8.27
C ASP A 149 10.54 5.80 8.23
N HIS A 150 11.02 5.32 7.06
CA HIS A 150 12.41 4.97 6.77
C HIS A 150 12.66 4.99 5.26
N GLU A 151 13.86 4.70 4.85
CA GLU A 151 14.27 4.38 3.50
C GLU A 151 14.20 2.86 3.25
N SER A 152 14.22 2.42 2.00
CA SER A 152 14.28 1.01 1.64
C SER A 152 15.32 0.77 0.56
N GLY A 153 16.30 -0.07 0.88
CA GLY A 153 17.27 -0.60 -0.04
C GLY A 153 18.31 0.37 -0.60
N GLY A 154 18.39 1.60 -0.11
CA GLY A 154 19.30 2.61 -0.67
C GLY A 154 18.95 2.94 -2.13
N LEU A 155 17.67 3.21 -2.40
CA LEU A 155 17.15 3.54 -3.72
C LEU A 155 17.91 4.69 -4.37
N THR A 156 18.36 4.51 -5.61
CA THR A 156 18.95 5.55 -6.45
C THR A 156 18.11 5.75 -7.73
N ILE A 157 18.12 6.99 -8.21
CA ILE A 157 17.49 7.36 -9.49
C ILE A 157 18.63 7.73 -10.45
N GLU A 158 18.70 7.06 -11.57
CA GLU A 158 19.76 7.24 -12.55
C GLU A 158 19.18 7.70 -13.90
N THR A 159 19.96 8.52 -14.63
CA THR A 159 19.59 8.89 -16.00
C THR A 159 20.10 7.82 -16.97
N PRO A 160 19.29 7.35 -17.94
CA PRO A 160 19.78 6.45 -18.97
C PRO A 160 20.87 7.14 -19.80
N GLY A 161 22.06 6.64 -19.74
CA GLY A 161 23.23 7.19 -20.43
C GLY A 161 24.50 7.18 -19.59
N ASP A 162 24.39 7.16 -18.29
CA ASP A 162 25.53 7.02 -17.36
C ASP A 162 25.93 5.54 -17.15
N ALA A 163 25.19 4.62 -17.72
CA ALA A 163 25.46 3.17 -17.68
C ALA A 163 26.72 2.73 -18.46
N ASP A 164 27.41 3.66 -19.09
CA ASP A 164 28.53 3.35 -20.00
C ASP A 164 29.87 3.18 -19.27
N GLU A 165 29.91 3.33 -17.96
CA GLU A 165 31.15 3.21 -17.18
C GLU A 165 31.20 2.04 -16.19
N SER A 166 30.11 1.30 -15.99
CA SER A 166 30.15 0.06 -15.20
C SER A 166 30.08 -1.16 -16.10
N GLU A 167 31.16 -1.88 -16.25
CA GLU A 167 31.22 -3.20 -16.91
C GLU A 167 30.38 -4.29 -16.19
N ASP A 168 29.74 -3.97 -15.09
CA ASP A 168 28.67 -4.75 -14.47
C ASP A 168 27.31 -4.24 -14.98
N SER A 169 27.02 -4.57 -16.23
CA SER A 169 25.66 -4.53 -16.74
C SER A 169 24.81 -5.56 -15.96
N ASN A 170 24.43 -5.21 -14.78
CA ASN A 170 23.26 -5.81 -14.19
C ASN A 170 22.12 -5.45 -15.14
N THR A 171 21.69 -6.41 -15.93
CA THR A 171 20.65 -6.27 -16.95
C THR A 171 19.51 -5.48 -16.33
N LEU A 172 19.31 -4.25 -16.86
CA LEU A 172 18.13 -3.46 -16.54
C LEU A 172 16.94 -4.38 -16.80
N SER A 173 16.32 -4.87 -15.75
CA SER A 173 15.08 -5.63 -15.90
C SER A 173 14.03 -4.65 -16.39
N ASP A 174 13.08 -5.07 -17.21
CA ASP A 174 11.92 -4.26 -17.63
C ASP A 174 11.16 -3.69 -16.43
N GLU A 175 11.45 -4.19 -15.23
CA GLU A 175 10.87 -3.77 -13.96
C GLU A 175 11.49 -2.48 -13.41
N ASN A 176 12.74 -2.16 -13.75
CA ASN A 176 13.47 -1.02 -13.19
C ASN A 176 13.69 0.13 -14.17
N GLY A 177 13.05 0.07 -15.31
CA GLY A 177 13.04 1.14 -16.30
C GLY A 177 13.67 0.77 -17.64
N PRO A 178 13.82 1.73 -18.56
CA PRO A 178 13.65 3.17 -18.32
C PRO A 178 12.18 3.61 -18.20
N PHE A 179 11.89 4.42 -17.21
CA PHE A 179 10.56 5.01 -17.00
C PHE A 179 10.50 6.42 -17.62
N ALA A 180 9.34 6.80 -18.16
CA ALA A 180 9.14 8.14 -18.70
C ALA A 180 8.84 9.15 -17.60
N VAL A 181 9.51 10.31 -17.66
CA VAL A 181 9.16 11.46 -16.82
C VAL A 181 7.95 12.18 -17.42
N ALA A 182 6.90 12.38 -16.60
CA ALA A 182 5.67 13.05 -17.04
C ALA A 182 5.97 14.45 -17.62
N HIS A 183 5.33 14.76 -18.74
CA HIS A 183 5.49 16.04 -19.45
C HIS A 183 6.92 16.35 -19.92
N SER A 184 7.76 15.33 -20.10
CA SER A 184 9.16 15.45 -20.52
C SER A 184 9.48 14.38 -21.58
N LYS A 185 10.62 14.57 -22.27
CA LYS A 185 11.24 13.52 -23.10
C LYS A 185 12.29 12.71 -22.33
N GLN A 186 12.52 13.07 -21.08
CA GLN A 186 13.50 12.40 -20.23
C GLN A 186 12.96 11.07 -19.75
N THR A 187 13.87 10.15 -19.50
CA THR A 187 13.61 8.88 -18.85
C THR A 187 14.53 8.72 -17.65
N PHE A 188 14.23 7.80 -16.77
CA PHE A 188 15.06 7.45 -15.63
C PHE A 188 14.97 5.95 -15.36
N THR A 189 15.96 5.44 -14.68
CA THR A 189 16.00 4.08 -14.14
C THR A 189 16.08 4.12 -12.62
N LEU A 190 15.69 3.04 -11.99
CA LEU A 190 15.79 2.85 -10.55
C LEU A 190 16.79 1.74 -10.27
N ASN A 191 17.54 1.90 -9.18
CA ASN A 191 18.48 0.90 -8.71
C ASN A 191 18.49 0.85 -7.18
N TRP A 192 18.77 -0.31 -6.60
CA TRP A 192 18.87 -0.53 -5.17
C TRP A 192 20.19 -1.16 -4.81
N THR A 193 20.72 -0.77 -3.68
CA THR A 193 21.99 -1.29 -3.16
C THR A 193 21.82 -2.64 -2.45
N THR A 194 20.64 -2.87 -1.86
CA THR A 194 20.34 -4.07 -1.05
C THR A 194 18.82 -4.32 -1.05
N PRO A 195 18.37 -5.55 -0.84
CA PRO A 195 16.97 -5.85 -0.56
C PRO A 195 16.55 -5.52 0.88
N GLY A 196 17.43 -5.00 1.73
CA GLY A 196 17.14 -4.59 3.11
C GLY A 196 17.25 -3.08 3.29
N HIS A 197 16.92 -2.58 4.48
CA HIS A 197 17.15 -1.19 4.83
C HIS A 197 18.64 -0.89 4.96
N THR A 198 19.09 0.25 4.43
CA THR A 198 20.52 0.62 4.49
C THR A 198 20.92 1.32 5.78
N ALA A 199 20.00 1.49 6.69
CA ALA A 199 20.11 2.28 7.91
C ALA A 199 20.36 3.80 7.66
N ALA A 200 19.59 4.58 8.29
CA ALA A 200 19.79 6.02 8.39
C ALA A 200 20.89 6.35 9.39
#